data_f4d807a8a391d068a98508b559aebc60
#
_entry.id   f4d807a8a391d068a98508b559aebc60
#
_cell.length_a   1.000
_cell.length_b   1.000
_cell.length_c   1.000
_cell.angle_alpha   90.00
_cell.angle_beta   90.00
_cell.angle_gamma   90.00
#
_symmetry.space_group_name_H-M   'P 1'
#
loop_
_entity.id
_entity.type
_entity.pdbx_description
1 polymer ?
#
loop_
_entity_poly.entity_id
_entity_poly.type
_entity_poly.pdbx_seq_one_letter_code
_entity_poly.pdbx_strand_id
1 'polypeptide(L)'
;MESKPKIIWITQFPLSGVSFGAVSQQLLMPLTNKYDIYCLSFGYDGQPLDIGYTILPFSSGSHIDFYWKEIKPDLVVLFHAVVALPKIMSMGRFAEPSILYVPVEGHRVPPSYISYFQHFDRILTPSKWSQDALARDKINAEILPHGVNADFYHPYERKNEAFTFGYLGSNDTRKQVPAIMDAFARVKGPKQLNMATPIQGYMDLGEVSKELNIVPKFQKALGRGLPVTVDKIREFYYGLDAYVGLGTEGFGLPALETASTQIPNIAMDYGASKEILGNSAVYVKPVTTQLSPLGRIGFCDFKEVADAMQALKEDENECKRLAKNGVIRAKKFPWDKPIKRLDEIIQEELNGR
;
A
#
# COMPACT_ATOMS: atom_id res chain seq x y z
N MET A 1 17.58 -25.77 24.09
CA MET A 1 17.26 -25.03 22.86
C MET A 1 17.58 -23.57 23.15
N GLU A 2 18.42 -22.95 22.35
CA GLU A 2 18.64 -21.51 22.46
C GLU A 2 17.32 -20.78 22.27
N SER A 3 17.09 -19.72 23.03
CA SER A 3 15.90 -18.89 22.90
C SER A 3 15.95 -18.16 21.55
N LYS A 4 14.82 -18.13 20.83
CA LYS A 4 14.75 -17.35 19.59
C LYS A 4 14.98 -15.87 19.86
N PRO A 5 15.66 -15.14 18.94
CA PRO A 5 15.74 -13.70 19.04
C PRO A 5 14.34 -13.06 19.03
N LYS A 6 14.17 -12.03 19.86
CA LYS A 6 12.89 -11.31 20.03
C LYS A 6 12.87 -10.06 19.17
N ILE A 7 11.87 -9.96 18.32
CA ILE A 7 11.70 -8.83 17.41
C ILE A 7 10.43 -8.06 17.77
N ILE A 8 10.55 -6.76 17.99
CA ILE A 8 9.39 -5.87 17.99
C ILE A 8 9.20 -5.31 16.57
N TRP A 9 7.98 -5.51 16.04
CA TRP A 9 7.55 -4.97 14.76
C TRP A 9 6.41 -3.97 14.97
N ILE A 10 6.64 -2.69 14.69
CA ILE A 10 5.65 -1.62 14.88
C ILE A 10 4.99 -1.30 13.56
N THR A 11 3.68 -1.49 13.45
CA THR A 11 2.92 -1.27 12.22
C THR A 11 1.44 -1.01 12.50
N GLN A 12 0.63 -0.84 11.47
CA GLN A 12 -0.84 -0.87 11.60
C GLN A 12 -1.33 -2.29 11.86
N PHE A 13 -2.54 -2.40 12.42
CA PHE A 13 -3.12 -3.69 12.80
C PHE A 13 -3.16 -4.66 11.60
N PRO A 14 -2.48 -5.82 11.68
CA PRO A 14 -2.32 -6.73 10.54
C PRO A 14 -3.63 -7.25 9.95
N LEU A 15 -4.67 -7.38 10.77
CA LEU A 15 -5.97 -7.86 10.33
C LEU A 15 -6.95 -6.75 9.91
N SER A 16 -6.51 -5.50 9.87
CA SER A 16 -7.36 -4.35 9.48
C SER A 16 -7.63 -4.23 7.99
N GLY A 17 -6.98 -5.04 7.15
CA GLY A 17 -7.08 -4.95 5.69
C GLY A 17 -6.37 -3.74 5.06
N VAL A 18 -5.66 -2.92 5.84
CA VAL A 18 -4.82 -1.84 5.32
C VAL A 18 -3.44 -2.35 4.89
N SER A 19 -2.84 -1.71 3.91
CA SER A 19 -1.64 -2.20 3.23
C SER A 19 -0.45 -2.50 4.15
N PHE A 20 -0.20 -1.65 5.16
CA PHE A 20 0.89 -1.89 6.12
C PHE A 20 0.67 -3.16 6.93
N GLY A 21 -0.56 -3.40 7.39
CA GLY A 21 -0.93 -4.61 8.10
C GLY A 21 -0.81 -5.86 7.22
N ALA A 22 -1.39 -5.81 6.02
CA ALA A 22 -1.34 -6.93 5.08
C ALA A 22 0.10 -7.29 4.66
N VAL A 23 0.95 -6.29 4.40
CA VAL A 23 2.38 -6.50 4.11
C VAL A 23 3.09 -7.12 5.30
N SER A 24 2.85 -6.60 6.51
CA SER A 24 3.45 -7.15 7.74
C SER A 24 3.07 -8.61 7.93
N GLN A 25 1.82 -8.98 7.71
CA GLN A 25 1.39 -10.38 7.81
C GLN A 25 2.12 -11.29 6.83
N GLN A 26 2.28 -10.87 5.57
CA GLN A 26 3.01 -11.64 4.56
C GLN A 26 4.50 -11.80 4.90
N LEU A 27 5.13 -10.77 5.43
CA LEU A 27 6.55 -10.80 5.80
C LEU A 27 6.82 -11.58 7.09
N LEU A 28 5.96 -11.44 8.09
CA LEU A 28 6.23 -11.96 9.44
C LEU A 28 5.86 -13.43 9.62
N MET A 29 4.72 -13.87 9.06
CA MET A 29 4.24 -15.25 9.24
C MET A 29 5.30 -16.32 8.91
N PRO A 30 6.04 -16.23 7.79
CA PRO A 30 7.07 -17.22 7.47
C PRO A 30 8.30 -17.19 8.38
N LEU A 31 8.50 -16.10 9.14
CA LEU A 31 9.66 -15.89 10.01
C LEU A 31 9.41 -16.35 11.46
N THR A 32 8.21 -16.73 11.83
CA THR A 32 7.83 -17.14 13.19
C THR A 32 8.51 -18.42 13.66
N ASN A 33 9.03 -19.25 12.75
CA ASN A 33 9.84 -20.40 13.08
C ASN A 33 11.26 -20.05 13.58
N LYS A 34 11.76 -18.84 13.22
CA LYS A 34 13.11 -18.36 13.54
C LYS A 34 13.14 -17.34 14.66
N TYR A 35 12.10 -16.51 14.78
CA TYR A 35 12.04 -15.36 15.68
C TYR A 35 10.78 -15.37 16.54
N ASP A 36 10.90 -14.86 17.76
CA ASP A 36 9.75 -14.52 18.61
C ASP A 36 9.31 -13.10 18.28
N ILE A 37 8.20 -12.97 17.54
CA ILE A 37 7.76 -11.70 16.96
C ILE A 37 6.61 -11.10 17.79
N TYR A 38 6.78 -9.85 18.19
CA TYR A 38 5.81 -9.03 18.90
C TYR A 38 5.42 -7.84 18.03
N CYS A 39 4.20 -7.87 17.48
CA CYS A 39 3.69 -6.82 16.63
C CYS A 39 2.97 -5.75 17.45
N LEU A 40 3.59 -4.59 17.67
CA LEU A 40 2.91 -3.44 18.27
C LEU A 40 2.03 -2.78 17.21
N SER A 41 0.72 -2.96 17.35
CA SER A 41 -0.26 -2.57 16.35
C SER A 41 -0.82 -1.19 16.60
N PHE A 42 -0.36 -0.23 15.81
CA PHE A 42 -0.82 1.15 15.89
C PHE A 42 -2.32 1.29 15.58
N GLY A 43 -3.06 1.85 16.55
CA GLY A 43 -4.51 1.99 16.45
C GLY A 43 -5.30 0.72 16.85
N TYR A 44 -4.64 -0.29 17.40
CA TYR A 44 -5.27 -1.44 18.03
C TYR A 44 -5.28 -1.24 19.56
N ASP A 45 -6.43 -1.41 20.17
CA ASP A 45 -6.67 -1.25 21.63
C ASP A 45 -7.27 -2.50 22.29
N GLY A 46 -7.32 -3.64 21.55
CA GLY A 46 -7.81 -4.93 22.04
C GLY A 46 -6.84 -5.64 22.97
N GLN A 47 -7.24 -6.84 23.39
CA GLN A 47 -6.37 -7.73 24.16
C GLN A 47 -5.24 -8.30 23.27
N PRO A 48 -4.09 -8.70 23.86
CA PRO A 48 -3.06 -9.42 23.12
C PRO A 48 -3.66 -10.59 22.31
N LEU A 49 -3.28 -10.70 21.05
CA LEU A 49 -3.80 -11.71 20.13
C LEU A 49 -2.64 -12.49 19.51
N ASP A 50 -2.67 -13.81 19.61
CA ASP A 50 -1.73 -14.69 18.93
C ASP A 50 -2.32 -15.18 17.61
N ILE A 51 -1.59 -14.93 16.49
CA ILE A 51 -1.93 -15.40 15.15
C ILE A 51 -0.75 -16.17 14.50
N GLY A 52 0.12 -16.77 15.33
CA GLY A 52 1.42 -17.31 14.94
C GLY A 52 2.57 -16.37 15.32
N TYR A 53 2.26 -15.11 15.58
CA TYR A 53 3.06 -14.12 16.31
C TYR A 53 2.13 -13.27 17.17
N THR A 54 2.68 -12.65 18.24
CA THR A 54 1.88 -11.92 19.21
C THR A 54 1.58 -10.49 18.72
N ILE A 55 0.30 -10.16 18.57
CA ILE A 55 -0.16 -8.78 18.32
C ILE A 55 -0.46 -8.11 19.65
N LEU A 56 0.10 -6.95 19.89
CA LEU A 56 -0.04 -6.16 21.10
C LEU A 56 -0.67 -4.79 20.80
N PRO A 57 -1.52 -4.26 21.72
CA PRO A 57 -2.10 -2.94 21.54
C PRO A 57 -1.03 -1.85 21.61
N PHE A 58 -1.16 -0.84 20.74
CA PHE A 58 -0.25 0.28 20.68
C PHE A 58 -1.00 1.59 20.39
N SER A 59 -1.41 2.30 21.44
CA SER A 59 -2.24 3.50 21.33
C SER A 59 -1.73 4.73 22.08
N SER A 60 -0.76 4.56 23.00
CA SER A 60 -0.20 5.67 23.81
C SER A 60 1.30 5.50 24.05
N GLY A 61 2.00 6.61 24.30
CA GLY A 61 3.45 6.65 24.49
C GLY A 61 3.97 5.85 25.69
N SER A 62 3.16 5.67 26.73
CA SER A 62 3.52 4.84 27.88
C SER A 62 3.69 3.36 27.55
N HIS A 63 3.14 2.90 26.43
CA HIS A 63 3.21 1.51 26.03
C HIS A 63 4.58 1.10 25.50
N ILE A 64 5.35 1.98 24.86
CA ILE A 64 6.67 1.60 24.33
C ILE A 64 7.60 1.17 25.47
N ASP A 65 7.79 2.00 26.48
CA ASP A 65 8.70 1.71 27.60
C ASP A 65 8.29 0.45 28.36
N PHE A 66 6.98 0.21 28.50
CA PHE A 66 6.46 -1.02 29.11
C PHE A 66 6.90 -2.24 28.30
N TYR A 67 6.64 -2.25 26.99
CA TYR A 67 6.99 -3.40 26.15
C TYR A 67 8.49 -3.60 26.03
N TRP A 68 9.31 -2.55 26.07
CA TRP A 68 10.78 -2.68 26.10
C TRP A 68 11.27 -3.41 27.34
N LYS A 69 10.71 -3.09 28.50
CA LYS A 69 11.06 -3.73 29.77
C LYS A 69 10.64 -5.19 29.84
N GLU A 70 9.43 -5.49 29.38
CA GLU A 70 8.85 -6.83 29.46
C GLU A 70 9.41 -7.77 28.39
N ILE A 71 9.53 -7.31 27.15
CA ILE A 71 9.95 -8.15 26.01
C ILE A 71 11.46 -8.26 25.95
N LYS A 72 12.18 -7.15 26.19
CA LYS A 72 13.63 -7.01 25.97
C LYS A 72 14.00 -7.46 24.56
N PRO A 73 13.59 -6.67 23.54
CA PRO A 73 13.78 -7.06 22.14
C PRO A 73 15.26 -7.02 21.77
N ASP A 74 15.66 -7.93 20.88
CA ASP A 74 16.98 -7.95 20.25
C ASP A 74 17.02 -7.06 19.01
N LEU A 75 15.86 -6.76 18.40
CA LEU A 75 15.72 -5.88 17.24
C LEU A 75 14.36 -5.20 17.25
N VAL A 76 14.33 -3.95 16.78
CA VAL A 76 13.10 -3.19 16.58
C VAL A 76 12.96 -2.80 15.11
N VAL A 77 11.79 -3.06 14.54
CA VAL A 77 11.45 -2.64 13.16
C VAL A 77 10.21 -1.74 13.20
N LEU A 78 10.33 -0.54 12.67
CA LEU A 78 9.20 0.35 12.44
C LEU A 78 8.81 0.33 10.96
N PHE A 79 7.63 -0.19 10.64
CA PHE A 79 7.06 -0.19 9.30
C PHE A 79 5.81 0.69 9.23
N HIS A 80 5.96 1.92 8.74
CA HIS A 80 4.85 2.88 8.65
C HIS A 80 5.11 3.97 7.61
N ALA A 81 4.08 4.79 7.31
CA ALA A 81 4.23 5.97 6.46
C ALA A 81 5.07 7.06 7.14
N VAL A 82 5.80 7.86 6.35
CA VAL A 82 6.62 8.99 6.83
C VAL A 82 5.84 9.93 7.76
N VAL A 83 4.58 10.22 7.43
CA VAL A 83 3.72 11.14 8.21
C VAL A 83 3.38 10.63 9.62
N ALA A 84 3.57 9.35 9.90
CA ALA A 84 3.33 8.78 11.22
C ALA A 84 4.56 8.90 12.14
N LEU A 85 5.77 9.13 11.59
CA LEU A 85 7.01 9.17 12.35
C LEU A 85 6.96 10.15 13.54
N PRO A 86 6.51 11.41 13.41
CA PRO A 86 6.47 12.33 14.55
C PRO A 86 5.67 11.79 15.72
N LYS A 87 4.49 11.22 15.42
CA LYS A 87 3.62 10.67 16.45
C LYS A 87 4.22 9.43 17.11
N ILE A 88 4.74 8.49 16.31
CA ILE A 88 5.32 7.24 16.84
C ILE A 88 6.60 7.54 17.63
N MET A 89 7.47 8.42 17.12
CA MET A 89 8.72 8.81 17.79
C MET A 89 8.48 9.59 19.09
N SER A 90 7.34 10.32 19.22
CA SER A 90 6.97 10.96 20.48
C SER A 90 6.54 9.97 21.58
N MET A 91 6.31 8.71 21.22
CA MET A 91 5.85 7.67 22.14
C MET A 91 6.98 6.95 22.88
N GLY A 92 8.24 7.28 22.63
CA GLY A 92 9.38 6.72 23.33
C GLY A 92 10.63 6.59 22.46
N ARG A 93 11.72 6.10 23.04
CA ARG A 93 12.97 5.86 22.34
C ARG A 93 12.95 4.46 21.73
N PHE A 94 13.51 4.34 20.53
CA PHE A 94 13.77 3.05 19.91
C PHE A 94 15.08 2.49 20.47
N ALA A 95 15.03 1.22 20.87
CA ALA A 95 16.25 0.50 21.25
C ALA A 95 17.03 0.13 19.98
N GLU A 96 18.33 0.12 20.04
CA GLU A 96 19.22 -0.38 18.99
C GLU A 96 19.41 -1.90 19.14
N PRO A 97 19.53 -2.63 18.02
CA PRO A 97 19.40 -2.22 16.63
C PRO A 97 17.97 -1.88 16.22
N SER A 98 17.86 -0.96 15.29
CA SER A 98 16.57 -0.47 14.83
C SER A 98 16.53 -0.29 13.31
N ILE A 99 15.43 -0.74 12.70
CA ILE A 99 15.18 -0.65 11.26
C ILE A 99 13.94 0.22 11.03
N LEU A 100 14.05 1.19 10.14
CA LEU A 100 12.91 1.90 9.59
C LEU A 100 12.57 1.33 8.20
N TYR A 101 11.39 0.76 8.02
CA TYR A 101 10.86 0.37 6.73
C TYR A 101 9.76 1.36 6.32
N VAL A 102 9.98 2.14 5.27
CA VAL A 102 9.13 3.28 4.95
C VAL A 102 8.91 3.44 3.45
N PRO A 103 7.67 3.43 2.95
CA PRO A 103 7.36 3.91 1.61
C PRO A 103 7.38 5.44 1.58
N VAL A 104 7.92 6.00 0.50
CA VAL A 104 7.89 7.44 0.24
C VAL A 104 7.07 7.67 -1.02
N GLU A 105 5.92 8.30 -0.86
CA GLU A 105 5.02 8.56 -1.98
C GLU A 105 5.48 9.77 -2.81
N GLY A 106 5.87 10.86 -2.13
CA GLY A 106 6.29 12.10 -2.78
C GLY A 106 7.67 12.00 -3.42
N HIS A 107 7.97 12.97 -4.29
CA HIS A 107 9.28 13.06 -4.97
C HIS A 107 10.46 13.26 -4.00
N ARG A 108 10.24 13.80 -2.80
CA ARG A 108 11.20 14.00 -1.71
C ARG A 108 10.51 13.83 -0.37
N VAL A 109 11.28 13.52 0.65
CA VAL A 109 10.81 13.58 2.04
C VAL A 109 10.57 15.04 2.43
N PRO A 110 9.43 15.40 3.05
CA PRO A 110 9.25 16.75 3.57
C PRO A 110 10.34 17.07 4.63
N PRO A 111 10.93 18.28 4.60
CA PRO A 111 12.06 18.65 5.47
C PRO A 111 11.82 18.38 6.96
N SER A 112 10.58 18.55 7.42
CA SER A 112 10.19 18.33 8.82
C SER A 112 10.32 16.87 9.29
N TYR A 113 10.48 15.91 8.39
CA TYR A 113 10.60 14.50 8.74
C TYR A 113 12.03 13.96 8.61
N ILE A 114 12.95 14.71 7.98
CA ILE A 114 14.31 14.22 7.69
C ILE A 114 15.07 13.82 8.96
N SER A 115 14.92 14.60 10.04
CA SER A 115 15.61 14.31 11.29
C SER A 115 15.20 13.00 11.95
N TYR A 116 14.02 12.48 11.66
CA TYR A 116 13.57 11.20 12.25
C TYR A 116 14.34 10.00 11.71
N PHE A 117 14.85 10.07 10.49
CA PHE A 117 15.60 8.97 9.87
C PHE A 117 16.94 8.69 10.57
N GLN A 118 17.52 9.68 11.24
CA GLN A 118 18.79 9.57 11.96
C GLN A 118 18.71 8.71 13.24
N HIS A 119 17.49 8.36 13.66
CA HIS A 119 17.25 7.52 14.84
C HIS A 119 17.22 6.02 14.54
N PHE A 120 17.50 5.63 13.30
CA PHE A 120 17.49 4.24 12.87
C PHE A 120 18.83 3.86 12.27
N ASP A 121 19.28 2.64 12.61
CA ASP A 121 20.57 2.10 12.12
C ASP A 121 20.47 1.72 10.65
N ARG A 122 19.30 1.26 10.21
CA ARG A 122 19.05 0.87 8.82
C ARG A 122 17.71 1.36 8.31
N ILE A 123 17.69 1.75 7.04
CA ILE A 123 16.47 2.25 6.38
C ILE A 123 16.15 1.37 5.18
N LEU A 124 14.92 0.86 5.13
CA LEU A 124 14.36 0.06 4.05
C LEU A 124 13.23 0.82 3.37
N THR A 125 13.04 0.57 2.08
CA THR A 125 11.96 1.17 1.29
C THR A 125 11.49 0.22 0.19
N PRO A 126 10.19 0.27 -0.24
CA PRO A 126 9.66 -0.78 -1.11
C PRO A 126 9.98 -0.64 -2.60
N SER A 127 10.51 0.51 -3.07
CA SER A 127 10.68 0.77 -4.49
C SER A 127 11.89 1.66 -4.79
N LYS A 128 12.33 1.64 -6.04
CA LYS A 128 13.35 2.56 -6.54
C LYS A 128 12.90 4.02 -6.47
N TRP A 129 11.61 4.28 -6.77
CA TRP A 129 11.03 5.62 -6.58
C TRP A 129 11.23 6.15 -5.17
N SER A 130 10.86 5.36 -4.16
CA SER A 130 11.02 5.75 -2.75
C SER A 130 12.48 5.87 -2.35
N GLN A 131 13.36 4.99 -2.85
CA GLN A 131 14.82 5.08 -2.64
C GLN A 131 15.40 6.38 -3.22
N ASP A 132 15.00 6.74 -4.44
CA ASP A 132 15.45 7.98 -5.08
C ASP A 132 14.93 9.22 -4.35
N ALA A 133 13.70 9.16 -3.83
CA ALA A 133 13.15 10.22 -3.01
C ALA A 133 13.96 10.45 -1.72
N LEU A 134 14.37 9.38 -1.05
CA LEU A 134 15.25 9.41 0.14
C LEU A 134 16.66 9.89 -0.21
N ALA A 135 17.23 9.41 -1.31
CA ALA A 135 18.57 9.78 -1.76
C ALA A 135 18.73 11.28 -2.06
N ARG A 136 17.66 11.95 -2.54
CA ARG A 136 17.64 13.42 -2.74
C ARG A 136 17.84 14.21 -1.45
N ASP A 137 17.54 13.60 -0.32
CA ASP A 137 17.72 14.16 1.01
C ASP A 137 18.92 13.52 1.76
N LYS A 138 19.81 12.84 1.00
CA LYS A 138 21.03 12.17 1.49
C LYS A 138 20.75 11.06 2.51
N ILE A 139 19.55 10.46 2.44
CA ILE A 139 19.17 9.32 3.26
C ILE A 139 19.46 8.07 2.43
N ASN A 140 20.37 7.22 2.92
CA ASN A 140 20.67 5.94 2.30
C ASN A 140 19.62 4.91 2.72
N ALA A 141 19.02 4.22 1.74
CA ALA A 141 18.00 3.20 2.00
C ALA A 141 18.20 2.00 1.07
N GLU A 142 17.93 0.82 1.59
CA GLU A 142 17.93 -0.43 0.82
C GLU A 142 16.51 -0.74 0.33
N ILE A 143 16.41 -1.31 -0.88
CA ILE A 143 15.10 -1.71 -1.43
C ILE A 143 14.71 -3.08 -0.89
N LEU A 144 13.59 -3.12 -0.18
CA LEU A 144 12.87 -4.33 0.21
C LEU A 144 11.47 -4.26 -0.44
N PRO A 145 11.25 -4.83 -1.64
CA PRO A 145 9.98 -4.66 -2.35
C PRO A 145 8.84 -5.40 -1.65
N HIS A 146 7.61 -4.94 -1.85
CA HIS A 146 6.44 -5.75 -1.54
C HIS A 146 6.26 -6.84 -2.60
N GLY A 147 5.48 -7.87 -2.26
CA GLY A 147 5.12 -8.94 -3.18
C GLY A 147 3.62 -8.99 -3.46
N VAL A 148 3.24 -9.92 -4.32
CA VAL A 148 1.85 -10.34 -4.54
C VAL A 148 1.77 -11.86 -4.47
N ASN A 149 0.72 -12.38 -3.84
CA ASN A 149 0.41 -13.80 -3.87
C ASN A 149 -0.36 -14.11 -5.16
N ALA A 150 0.37 -14.51 -6.21
CA ALA A 150 -0.21 -14.77 -7.53
C ALA A 150 -1.08 -16.05 -7.58
N ASP A 151 -0.93 -16.96 -6.61
CA ASP A 151 -1.80 -18.12 -6.48
C ASP A 151 -3.14 -17.74 -5.85
N PHE A 152 -3.16 -16.74 -5.00
CA PHE A 152 -4.38 -16.19 -4.41
C PHE A 152 -5.06 -15.19 -5.35
N TYR A 153 -4.31 -14.22 -5.89
CA TYR A 153 -4.76 -13.23 -6.88
C TYR A 153 -4.49 -13.76 -8.30
N HIS A 154 -5.20 -14.80 -8.71
CA HIS A 154 -5.04 -15.43 -10.02
C HIS A 154 -6.04 -14.91 -11.06
N PRO A 155 -5.79 -15.12 -12.37
CA PRO A 155 -6.75 -14.80 -13.43
C PRO A 155 -8.12 -15.43 -13.20
N TYR A 156 -9.18 -14.66 -13.48
CA TYR A 156 -10.56 -15.09 -13.33
C TYR A 156 -11.39 -14.65 -14.54
N GLU A 157 -12.26 -15.54 -15.05
CA GLU A 157 -13.18 -15.23 -16.13
C GLU A 157 -14.32 -14.35 -15.63
N ARG A 158 -14.49 -13.17 -16.23
CA ARG A 158 -15.51 -12.17 -15.83
C ARG A 158 -16.70 -12.22 -16.76
N LYS A 159 -17.88 -11.94 -16.21
CA LYS A 159 -19.16 -11.88 -16.94
C LYS A 159 -19.93 -10.65 -16.49
N ASN A 160 -19.36 -9.46 -16.75
CA ASN A 160 -20.03 -8.20 -16.44
C ASN A 160 -21.00 -7.83 -17.56
N GLU A 161 -22.21 -7.37 -17.21
CA GLU A 161 -23.20 -6.86 -18.18
C GLU A 161 -22.77 -5.52 -18.78
N ALA A 162 -22.01 -4.74 -18.04
CA ALA A 162 -21.46 -3.47 -18.49
C ALA A 162 -20.00 -3.36 -18.09
N PHE A 163 -19.17 -2.67 -18.89
CA PHE A 163 -17.76 -2.46 -18.60
C PHE A 163 -17.58 -1.78 -17.23
N THR A 164 -16.94 -2.48 -16.30
CA THR A 164 -16.85 -2.10 -14.90
C THR A 164 -15.46 -1.59 -14.57
N PHE A 165 -15.36 -0.29 -14.30
CA PHE A 165 -14.17 0.32 -13.71
C PHE A 165 -14.18 0.16 -12.19
N GLY A 166 -13.00 0.01 -11.59
CA GLY A 166 -12.88 -0.11 -10.14
C GLY A 166 -11.80 0.74 -9.53
N TYR A 167 -12.03 1.12 -8.27
CA TYR A 167 -11.05 1.76 -7.42
C TYR A 167 -11.09 1.14 -6.01
N LEU A 168 -9.90 0.86 -5.44
CA LEU A 168 -9.75 0.42 -4.04
C LEU A 168 -8.68 1.28 -3.36
N GLY A 169 -9.04 1.92 -2.26
CA GLY A 169 -8.11 2.71 -1.47
C GLY A 169 -8.78 3.75 -0.57
N SER A 170 -7.97 4.57 0.10
CA SER A 170 -8.46 5.68 0.92
C SER A 170 -9.06 6.80 0.07
N ASN A 171 -9.98 7.56 0.66
CA ASN A 171 -10.48 8.81 0.12
C ASN A 171 -9.64 9.96 0.71
N ASP A 172 -8.41 10.09 0.21
CA ASP A 172 -7.48 11.17 0.53
C ASP A 172 -7.06 11.94 -0.73
N THR A 173 -6.50 13.14 -0.56
CA THR A 173 -6.11 14.03 -1.67
C THR A 173 -5.17 13.34 -2.65
N ARG A 174 -4.24 12.54 -2.16
CA ARG A 174 -3.24 11.83 -2.98
C ARG A 174 -3.84 10.85 -3.96
N LYS A 175 -4.96 10.24 -3.59
CA LYS A 175 -5.62 9.18 -4.39
C LYS A 175 -6.53 9.72 -5.49
N GLN A 176 -6.86 11.01 -5.45
CA GLN A 176 -7.65 11.70 -6.49
C GLN A 176 -8.99 11.03 -6.82
N VAL A 177 -9.67 10.49 -5.82
CA VAL A 177 -10.94 9.77 -6.01
C VAL A 177 -12.00 10.62 -6.73
N PRO A 178 -12.21 11.92 -6.41
CA PRO A 178 -13.13 12.77 -7.16
C PRO A 178 -12.78 12.91 -8.65
N ALA A 179 -11.48 12.95 -9.00
CA ALA A 179 -11.05 13.00 -10.40
C ALA A 179 -11.37 11.69 -11.16
N ILE A 180 -11.27 10.53 -10.50
CA ILE A 180 -11.71 9.24 -11.06
C ILE A 180 -13.22 9.27 -11.34
N MET A 181 -14.03 9.83 -10.43
CA MET A 181 -15.47 9.93 -10.58
C MET A 181 -15.88 10.89 -11.69
N ASP A 182 -15.20 12.05 -11.80
CA ASP A 182 -15.43 13.03 -12.88
C ASP A 182 -15.03 12.44 -14.25
N ALA A 183 -13.89 11.76 -14.34
CA ALA A 183 -13.48 11.05 -15.54
C ALA A 183 -14.52 9.99 -15.94
N PHE A 184 -14.99 9.18 -14.98
CA PHE A 184 -16.02 8.18 -15.22
C PHE A 184 -17.32 8.81 -15.75
N ALA A 185 -17.76 9.94 -15.22
CA ALA A 185 -18.96 10.63 -15.69
C ALA A 185 -18.93 10.90 -17.19
N ARG A 186 -17.74 11.16 -17.76
CA ARG A 186 -17.52 11.51 -19.17
C ARG A 186 -17.40 10.32 -20.10
N VAL A 187 -17.12 9.12 -19.61
CA VAL A 187 -17.07 7.88 -20.42
C VAL A 187 -18.45 7.60 -21.02
N LYS A 188 -18.54 7.25 -22.30
CA LYS A 188 -19.80 7.01 -23.01
C LYS A 188 -20.19 5.52 -23.02
N GLY A 189 -21.46 5.26 -23.25
CA GLY A 189 -22.04 3.92 -23.38
C GLY A 189 -22.21 3.18 -22.04
N PRO A 190 -22.69 1.93 -22.06
CA PRO A 190 -22.91 1.14 -20.85
C PRO A 190 -21.62 0.99 -20.04
N LYS A 191 -21.68 1.37 -18.76
CA LYS A 191 -20.52 1.38 -17.85
C LYS A 191 -20.96 1.32 -16.40
N GLN A 192 -20.07 0.83 -15.54
CA GLN A 192 -20.25 0.84 -14.08
C GLN A 192 -18.97 1.30 -13.39
N LEU A 193 -19.11 1.94 -12.22
CA LEU A 193 -18.00 2.29 -11.33
C LEU A 193 -18.21 1.59 -9.99
N ASN A 194 -17.31 0.67 -9.65
CA ASN A 194 -17.27 -0.01 -8.36
C ASN A 194 -16.17 0.63 -7.50
N MET A 195 -16.52 1.02 -6.28
CA MET A 195 -15.62 1.75 -5.40
C MET A 195 -15.52 1.08 -4.03
N ALA A 196 -14.34 0.68 -3.65
CA ALA A 196 -13.98 0.15 -2.34
C ALA A 196 -13.21 1.23 -1.57
N THR A 197 -13.93 2.23 -1.07
CA THR A 197 -13.38 3.43 -0.43
C THR A 197 -14.36 4.00 0.59
N PRO A 198 -13.89 4.68 1.66
CA PRO A 198 -14.76 5.45 2.53
C PRO A 198 -15.46 6.57 1.75
N ILE A 199 -16.79 6.69 1.91
CA ILE A 199 -17.57 7.76 1.27
C ILE A 199 -17.14 9.12 1.84
N GLN A 200 -16.94 9.19 3.16
CA GLN A 200 -16.42 10.35 3.86
C GLN A 200 -14.88 10.32 3.90
N GLY A 201 -14.24 11.46 3.67
CA GLY A 201 -12.78 11.56 3.66
C GLY A 201 -12.34 12.95 3.22
N TYR A 202 -11.46 13.00 2.22
CA TYR A 202 -11.04 14.26 1.60
C TYR A 202 -12.23 15.06 1.03
N MET A 203 -13.16 14.35 0.40
CA MET A 203 -14.47 14.88 -0.01
C MET A 203 -15.58 13.90 0.36
N ASP A 204 -16.82 14.39 0.46
CA ASP A 204 -18.01 13.55 0.50
C ASP A 204 -18.30 13.01 -0.91
N LEU A 205 -18.01 11.73 -1.14
CA LEU A 205 -18.21 11.12 -2.46
C LEU A 205 -19.70 10.94 -2.81
N GLY A 206 -20.59 10.99 -1.84
CA GLY A 206 -22.04 11.04 -2.06
C GLY A 206 -22.46 12.36 -2.70
N GLU A 207 -21.94 13.49 -2.23
CA GLU A 207 -22.19 14.79 -2.83
C GLU A 207 -21.53 14.90 -4.22
N VAL A 208 -20.30 14.41 -4.38
CA VAL A 208 -19.64 14.33 -5.70
C VAL A 208 -20.47 13.50 -6.69
N SER A 209 -21.04 12.38 -6.25
CA SER A 209 -21.90 11.54 -7.10
C SER A 209 -23.15 12.28 -7.58
N LYS A 210 -23.79 13.08 -6.71
CA LYS A 210 -24.96 13.88 -7.06
C LYS A 210 -24.62 14.99 -8.05
N GLU A 211 -23.52 15.73 -7.82
CA GLU A 211 -23.07 16.78 -8.72
C GLU A 211 -22.75 16.26 -10.11
N LEU A 212 -22.09 15.10 -10.19
CA LEU A 212 -21.71 14.47 -11.46
C LEU A 212 -22.86 13.67 -12.11
N ASN A 213 -24.00 13.55 -11.46
CA ASN A 213 -25.14 12.74 -11.89
C ASN A 213 -24.74 11.29 -12.24
N ILE A 214 -23.97 10.64 -11.37
CA ILE A 214 -23.54 9.25 -11.49
C ILE A 214 -23.99 8.43 -10.29
N VAL A 215 -24.08 7.11 -10.48
CA VAL A 215 -24.46 6.17 -9.43
C VAL A 215 -23.36 5.09 -9.26
N PRO A 216 -22.26 5.42 -8.54
CA PRO A 216 -21.22 4.44 -8.26
C PRO A 216 -21.73 3.36 -7.29
N LYS A 217 -21.22 2.14 -7.43
CA LYS A 217 -21.47 1.07 -6.47
C LYS A 217 -20.41 1.10 -5.39
N PHE A 218 -20.74 1.65 -4.23
CA PHE A 218 -19.85 1.65 -3.06
C PHE A 218 -19.91 0.33 -2.31
N GLN A 219 -18.75 -0.28 -2.05
CA GLN A 219 -18.62 -1.49 -1.26
C GLN A 219 -18.62 -1.15 0.23
N LYS A 220 -19.73 -1.33 0.91
CA LYS A 220 -19.90 -0.98 2.34
C LYS A 220 -18.95 -1.71 3.28
N ALA A 221 -18.51 -2.92 2.92
CA ALA A 221 -17.65 -3.76 3.76
C ALA A 221 -16.18 -3.34 3.78
N LEU A 222 -15.75 -2.45 2.88
CA LEU A 222 -14.37 -1.99 2.76
C LEU A 222 -14.15 -0.57 3.34
N GLY A 223 -15.16 -0.02 4.01
CA GLY A 223 -15.09 1.30 4.64
C GLY A 223 -15.40 1.25 6.13
N ARG A 224 -14.46 1.74 6.96
CA ARG A 224 -14.51 1.95 8.41
C ARG A 224 -14.58 0.70 9.31
N GLY A 225 -13.49 0.43 10.01
CA GLY A 225 -13.44 -0.23 11.33
C GLY A 225 -13.73 -1.73 11.38
N LEU A 226 -14.10 -2.35 10.28
CA LEU A 226 -14.21 -3.80 10.20
C LEU A 226 -13.00 -4.39 9.49
N PRO A 227 -12.45 -5.50 9.98
CA PRO A 227 -11.38 -6.19 9.27
C PRO A 227 -11.90 -6.61 7.89
N VAL A 228 -11.25 -6.08 6.86
CA VAL A 228 -11.52 -6.47 5.48
C VAL A 228 -10.74 -7.74 5.21
N THR A 229 -11.43 -8.83 4.93
CA THR A 229 -10.74 -10.07 4.57
C THR A 229 -10.15 -9.95 3.16
N VAL A 230 -8.99 -10.56 2.96
CA VAL A 230 -8.34 -10.62 1.63
C VAL A 230 -9.23 -11.26 0.56
N ASP A 231 -10.12 -12.19 0.97
CA ASP A 231 -11.12 -12.79 0.07
C ASP A 231 -12.10 -11.76 -0.49
N LYS A 232 -12.62 -10.85 0.34
CA LYS A 232 -13.49 -9.76 -0.12
C LYS A 232 -12.78 -8.79 -1.06
N ILE A 233 -11.49 -8.55 -0.84
CA ILE A 233 -10.67 -7.75 -1.77
C ILE A 233 -10.55 -8.46 -3.11
N ARG A 234 -10.26 -9.76 -3.10
CA ARG A 234 -10.17 -10.58 -4.32
C ARG A 234 -11.52 -10.63 -5.07
N GLU A 235 -12.63 -10.85 -4.36
CA GLU A 235 -13.98 -10.82 -4.95
C GLU A 235 -14.29 -9.47 -5.57
N PHE A 236 -13.90 -8.37 -4.91
CA PHE A 236 -14.03 -7.03 -5.47
C PHE A 236 -13.26 -6.91 -6.79
N TYR A 237 -11.99 -7.35 -6.84
CA TYR A 237 -11.22 -7.32 -8.08
C TYR A 237 -11.86 -8.16 -9.18
N TYR A 238 -12.34 -9.36 -8.87
CA TYR A 238 -12.98 -10.23 -9.85
C TYR A 238 -14.24 -9.63 -10.51
N GLY A 239 -14.84 -8.62 -9.90
CA GLY A 239 -15.95 -7.85 -10.46
C GLY A 239 -15.53 -6.67 -11.35
N LEU A 240 -14.24 -6.51 -11.70
CA LEU A 240 -13.75 -5.37 -12.47
C LEU A 240 -13.29 -5.78 -13.88
N ASP A 241 -13.47 -4.89 -14.86
CA ASP A 241 -12.85 -4.99 -16.20
C ASP A 241 -11.60 -4.13 -16.32
N ALA A 242 -11.51 -3.02 -15.56
CA ALA A 242 -10.33 -2.18 -15.46
C ALA A 242 -10.22 -1.58 -14.05
N TYR A 243 -8.99 -1.42 -13.55
CA TYR A 243 -8.68 -0.71 -12.32
C TYR A 243 -8.14 0.68 -12.61
N VAL A 244 -8.58 1.69 -11.86
CA VAL A 244 -8.13 3.08 -12.01
C VAL A 244 -7.44 3.53 -10.72
N GLY A 245 -6.12 3.73 -10.79
CA GLY A 245 -5.29 4.13 -9.65
C GLY A 245 -4.47 5.37 -9.95
N LEU A 246 -4.98 6.55 -9.59
CA LEU A 246 -4.31 7.84 -9.84
C LEU A 246 -3.43 8.32 -8.67
N GLY A 247 -3.23 7.50 -7.65
CA GLY A 247 -2.43 7.88 -6.50
C GLY A 247 -0.94 8.00 -6.81
N THR A 248 -0.26 9.00 -6.21
CA THR A 248 1.20 8.95 -6.12
C THR A 248 1.55 7.88 -5.09
N GLU A 249 2.11 6.77 -5.54
CA GLU A 249 2.34 5.59 -4.73
C GLU A 249 3.83 5.36 -4.45
N GLY A 250 4.16 4.95 -3.22
CA GLY A 250 5.48 4.44 -2.89
C GLY A 250 5.71 2.99 -3.37
N PHE A 251 4.62 2.24 -3.67
CA PHE A 251 4.64 0.91 -4.31
C PHE A 251 3.39 0.67 -5.14
N GLY A 252 2.18 0.61 -4.53
CA GLY A 252 0.93 0.42 -5.25
C GLY A 252 0.43 -1.01 -5.28
N LEU A 253 0.26 -1.65 -4.11
CA LEU A 253 -0.23 -3.02 -3.97
C LEU A 253 -1.53 -3.30 -4.74
N PRO A 254 -2.61 -2.48 -4.63
CA PRO A 254 -3.86 -2.77 -5.33
C PRO A 254 -3.69 -2.87 -6.85
N ALA A 255 -2.82 -2.05 -7.44
CA ALA A 255 -2.54 -2.10 -8.87
C ALA A 255 -1.77 -3.37 -9.27
N LEU A 256 -0.85 -3.86 -8.43
CA LEU A 256 -0.14 -5.12 -8.65
C LEU A 256 -1.05 -6.34 -8.46
N GLU A 257 -1.93 -6.31 -7.46
CA GLU A 257 -2.93 -7.35 -7.19
C GLU A 257 -3.93 -7.46 -8.34
N THR A 258 -4.46 -6.33 -8.84
CA THR A 258 -5.34 -6.32 -10.01
C THR A 258 -4.63 -6.80 -11.27
N ALA A 259 -3.37 -6.43 -11.48
CA ALA A 259 -2.57 -6.95 -12.58
C ALA A 259 -2.41 -8.48 -12.49
N SER A 260 -2.24 -9.03 -11.29
CA SER A 260 -2.16 -10.49 -11.04
C SER A 260 -3.49 -11.19 -11.37
N THR A 261 -4.63 -10.55 -11.12
CA THR A 261 -5.96 -11.09 -11.48
C THR A 261 -6.35 -10.86 -12.94
N GLN A 262 -5.41 -10.49 -13.78
CA GLN A 262 -5.64 -10.24 -15.22
C GLN A 262 -6.57 -9.05 -15.47
N ILE A 263 -6.46 -7.99 -14.68
CA ILE A 263 -7.19 -6.74 -14.85
C ILE A 263 -6.23 -5.67 -15.36
N PRO A 264 -6.50 -5.03 -16.52
CA PRO A 264 -5.72 -3.90 -16.98
C PRO A 264 -5.85 -2.71 -16.03
N ASN A 265 -4.78 -1.94 -15.91
CA ASN A 265 -4.72 -0.79 -15.03
C ASN A 265 -4.66 0.51 -15.83
N ILE A 266 -5.31 1.56 -15.32
CA ILE A 266 -5.06 2.95 -15.67
C ILE A 266 -4.36 3.57 -14.47
N ALA A 267 -3.14 4.04 -14.63
CA ALA A 267 -2.30 4.53 -13.55
C ALA A 267 -1.67 5.89 -13.89
N MET A 268 -1.34 6.67 -12.87
CA MET A 268 -0.58 7.90 -13.05
C MET A 268 0.89 7.59 -13.35
N ASP A 269 1.47 8.26 -14.36
CA ASP A 269 2.92 8.20 -14.68
C ASP A 269 3.73 9.06 -13.71
N TYR A 270 3.54 8.79 -12.40
CA TYR A 270 4.25 9.46 -11.31
C TYR A 270 4.19 8.60 -10.04
N GLY A 271 5.27 8.55 -9.26
CA GLY A 271 5.40 7.57 -8.20
C GLY A 271 5.98 6.25 -8.71
N ALA A 272 5.80 5.20 -7.94
CA ALA A 272 6.31 3.87 -8.28
C ALA A 272 5.47 3.12 -9.33
N SER A 273 4.33 3.66 -9.78
CA SER A 273 3.37 2.94 -10.63
C SER A 273 4.02 2.32 -11.87
N LYS A 274 4.87 3.09 -12.58
CA LYS A 274 5.53 2.60 -13.81
C LYS A 274 6.62 1.57 -13.51
N GLU A 275 7.32 1.74 -12.41
CA GLU A 275 8.28 0.75 -11.91
C GLU A 275 7.59 -0.58 -11.60
N ILE A 276 6.41 -0.53 -10.98
CA ILE A 276 5.70 -1.73 -10.53
C ILE A 276 4.93 -2.39 -11.66
N LEU A 277 4.20 -1.64 -12.48
CA LEU A 277 3.33 -2.20 -13.52
C LEU A 277 4.05 -2.40 -14.88
N GLY A 278 5.12 -1.67 -15.18
CA GLY A 278 5.85 -1.78 -16.45
C GLY A 278 4.96 -1.49 -17.65
N ASN A 279 4.80 -2.45 -18.56
CA ASN A 279 4.00 -2.35 -19.77
C ASN A 279 2.58 -2.97 -19.64
N SER A 280 2.06 -3.09 -18.42
CA SER A 280 0.75 -3.67 -18.13
C SER A 280 -0.34 -2.65 -17.78
N ALA A 281 -0.07 -1.36 -17.99
CA ALA A 281 -1.01 -0.30 -17.67
C ALA A 281 -1.05 0.78 -18.76
N VAL A 282 -2.17 1.48 -18.86
CA VAL A 282 -2.28 2.79 -19.51
C VAL A 282 -1.81 3.84 -18.52
N TYR A 283 -0.90 4.73 -18.94
CA TYR A 283 -0.35 5.76 -18.08
C TYR A 283 -0.86 7.14 -18.46
N VAL A 284 -1.41 7.85 -17.46
CA VAL A 284 -1.80 9.25 -17.57
C VAL A 284 -0.74 10.11 -16.87
N LYS A 285 -0.20 11.10 -17.58
CA LYS A 285 0.80 12.01 -17.00
C LYS A 285 0.15 12.99 -16.05
N PRO A 286 0.80 13.35 -14.93
CA PRO A 286 0.31 14.43 -14.09
C PRO A 286 0.46 15.76 -14.83
N VAL A 287 -0.57 16.60 -14.80
CA VAL A 287 -0.54 17.96 -15.36
C VAL A 287 0.07 18.96 -14.38
N THR A 288 0.08 18.63 -13.12
CA THR A 288 0.70 19.43 -12.06
C THR A 288 1.18 18.58 -10.91
N THR A 289 2.05 19.16 -10.06
CA THR A 289 2.44 18.58 -8.79
C THR A 289 2.26 19.58 -7.67
N GLN A 290 1.80 19.13 -6.51
CA GLN A 290 1.55 19.99 -5.33
C GLN A 290 2.31 19.49 -4.11
N LEU A 291 2.68 20.39 -3.21
CA LEU A 291 3.22 20.04 -1.91
C LEU A 291 2.12 19.47 -1.01
N SER A 292 2.45 18.44 -0.30
CA SER A 292 1.59 17.79 0.69
C SER A 292 2.43 17.34 1.89
N PRO A 293 1.81 16.88 2.98
CA PRO A 293 2.54 16.24 4.09
C PRO A 293 3.35 14.99 3.68
N LEU A 294 3.07 14.42 2.50
CA LEU A 294 3.79 13.27 1.93
C LEU A 294 4.92 13.68 0.97
N GLY A 295 5.19 14.97 0.85
CA GLY A 295 6.09 15.55 -0.16
C GLY A 295 5.32 16.05 -1.38
N ARG A 296 6.01 16.18 -2.52
CA ARG A 296 5.39 16.63 -3.77
C ARG A 296 4.70 15.47 -4.47
N ILE A 297 3.38 15.56 -4.60
CA ILE A 297 2.50 14.55 -5.24
C ILE A 297 1.95 15.06 -6.58
N GLY A 298 1.68 14.15 -7.52
CA GLY A 298 1.15 14.46 -8.85
C GLY A 298 -0.37 14.52 -8.89
N PHE A 299 -0.92 15.29 -9.84
CA PHE A 299 -2.36 15.37 -10.12
C PHE A 299 -2.60 15.24 -11.63
N CYS A 300 -3.52 14.33 -12.01
CA CYS A 300 -3.93 14.12 -13.39
C CYS A 300 -5.06 15.09 -13.79
N ASP A 301 -5.15 15.42 -15.08
CA ASP A 301 -6.36 16.00 -15.67
C ASP A 301 -7.42 14.89 -15.81
N PHE A 302 -8.62 15.14 -15.26
CA PHE A 302 -9.73 14.19 -15.33
C PHE A 302 -10.21 13.92 -16.77
N LYS A 303 -9.99 14.85 -17.73
CA LYS A 303 -10.30 14.64 -19.14
C LYS A 303 -9.36 13.62 -19.77
N GLU A 304 -8.05 13.73 -19.52
CA GLU A 304 -7.08 12.74 -20.00
C GLU A 304 -7.34 11.36 -19.38
N VAL A 305 -7.76 11.32 -18.12
CA VAL A 305 -8.18 10.07 -17.45
C VAL A 305 -9.43 9.51 -18.12
N ALA A 306 -10.43 10.36 -18.45
CA ALA A 306 -11.64 9.94 -19.15
C ALA A 306 -11.34 9.38 -20.54
N ASP A 307 -10.43 10.01 -21.29
CA ASP A 307 -10.00 9.54 -22.60
C ASP A 307 -9.30 8.17 -22.51
N ALA A 308 -8.44 7.99 -21.50
CA ALA A 308 -7.81 6.70 -21.23
C ALA A 308 -8.84 5.62 -20.84
N MET A 309 -9.83 5.95 -20.01
CA MET A 309 -10.94 5.06 -19.65
C MET A 309 -11.78 4.68 -20.88
N GLN A 310 -12.13 5.67 -21.73
CA GLN A 310 -12.91 5.43 -22.94
C GLN A 310 -12.15 4.54 -23.93
N ALA A 311 -10.89 4.87 -24.20
CA ALA A 311 -10.04 4.11 -25.11
C ALA A 311 -9.89 2.65 -24.66
N LEU A 312 -9.62 2.44 -23.37
CA LEU A 312 -9.48 1.09 -22.82
C LEU A 312 -10.78 0.29 -22.89
N LYS A 313 -11.94 0.95 -22.66
CA LYS A 313 -13.27 0.32 -22.80
C LYS A 313 -13.58 -0.10 -24.25
N GLU A 314 -13.13 0.65 -25.23
CA GLU A 314 -13.41 0.43 -26.65
C GLU A 314 -12.42 -0.53 -27.34
N ASP A 315 -11.22 -0.66 -26.82
CA ASP A 315 -10.16 -1.52 -27.38
C ASP A 315 -10.00 -2.83 -26.60
N GLU A 316 -10.77 -3.83 -26.98
CA GLU A 316 -10.71 -5.18 -26.38
C GLU A 316 -9.31 -5.83 -26.54
N ASN A 317 -8.61 -5.56 -27.67
CA ASN A 317 -7.29 -6.12 -27.92
C ASN A 317 -6.25 -5.53 -26.98
N GLU A 318 -6.31 -4.21 -26.76
CA GLU A 318 -5.45 -3.53 -25.79
C GLU A 318 -5.74 -4.00 -24.36
N CYS A 319 -7.02 -4.13 -23.97
CA CYS A 319 -7.40 -4.74 -22.70
C CYS A 319 -6.76 -6.10 -22.50
N LYS A 320 -6.90 -7.01 -23.47
CA LYS A 320 -6.32 -8.36 -23.40
C LYS A 320 -4.80 -8.32 -23.34
N ARG A 321 -4.16 -7.43 -24.10
CA ARG A 321 -2.70 -7.27 -24.09
C ARG A 321 -2.19 -6.81 -22.72
N LEU A 322 -2.78 -5.75 -22.16
CA LEU A 322 -2.40 -5.23 -20.85
C LEU A 322 -2.66 -6.23 -19.73
N ALA A 323 -3.81 -6.89 -19.75
CA ALA A 323 -4.18 -7.92 -18.81
C ALA A 323 -3.17 -9.09 -18.79
N LYS A 324 -2.77 -9.59 -19.97
CA LYS A 324 -1.74 -10.64 -20.11
C LYS A 324 -0.39 -10.16 -19.57
N ASN A 325 0.01 -8.94 -19.91
CA ASN A 325 1.25 -8.36 -19.42
C ASN A 325 1.23 -8.20 -17.88
N GLY A 326 0.07 -7.87 -17.31
CA GLY A 326 -0.13 -7.74 -15.87
C GLY A 326 0.18 -9.04 -15.11
N VAL A 327 -0.35 -10.16 -15.58
CA VAL A 327 -0.05 -11.48 -14.99
C VAL A 327 1.44 -11.81 -15.07
N ILE A 328 2.07 -11.54 -16.21
CA ILE A 328 3.52 -11.76 -16.38
C ILE A 328 4.32 -10.84 -15.45
N ARG A 329 3.86 -9.59 -15.28
CA ARG A 329 4.52 -8.62 -14.42
C ARG A 329 4.41 -8.98 -12.95
N ALA A 330 3.22 -9.36 -12.48
CA ALA A 330 2.95 -9.75 -11.09
C ALA A 330 3.83 -10.93 -10.63
N LYS A 331 4.07 -11.91 -11.50
CA LYS A 331 4.98 -13.03 -11.22
C LYS A 331 6.44 -12.63 -10.93
N LYS A 332 6.84 -11.38 -11.22
CA LYS A 332 8.18 -10.86 -10.88
C LYS A 332 8.28 -10.36 -9.44
N PHE A 333 7.16 -10.27 -8.73
CA PHE A 333 7.06 -9.80 -7.35
C PHE A 333 6.52 -10.89 -6.39
N PRO A 334 7.16 -12.08 -6.32
CA PRO A 334 6.76 -13.08 -5.34
C PRO A 334 7.20 -12.65 -3.94
N TRP A 335 6.45 -13.06 -2.89
CA TRP A 335 6.78 -12.74 -1.51
C TRP A 335 8.03 -13.44 -0.97
N ASP A 336 8.42 -14.60 -1.51
CA ASP A 336 9.59 -15.36 -1.06
C ASP A 336 10.89 -14.56 -1.09
N LYS A 337 11.09 -13.71 -2.11
CA LYS A 337 12.27 -12.87 -2.24
C LYS A 337 12.41 -11.82 -1.14
N PRO A 338 11.40 -10.95 -0.90
CA PRO A 338 11.49 -9.98 0.19
C PRO A 338 11.50 -10.64 1.58
N ILE A 339 10.83 -11.79 1.78
CA ILE A 339 10.89 -12.55 3.02
C ILE A 339 12.31 -13.02 3.29
N LYS A 340 12.95 -13.65 2.30
CA LYS A 340 14.34 -14.10 2.41
C LYS A 340 15.28 -12.92 2.70
N ARG A 341 15.13 -11.81 1.96
CA ARG A 341 15.98 -10.63 2.17
C ARG A 341 15.78 -9.99 3.54
N LEU A 342 14.53 -9.93 4.03
CA LEU A 342 14.24 -9.44 5.39
C LEU A 342 14.90 -10.34 6.45
N ASP A 343 14.85 -11.65 6.27
CA ASP A 343 15.52 -12.60 7.17
C ASP A 343 17.05 -12.36 7.21
N GLU A 344 17.69 -12.20 6.04
CA GLU A 344 19.11 -11.85 5.93
C GLU A 344 19.43 -10.54 6.66
N ILE A 345 18.63 -9.49 6.44
CA ILE A 345 18.77 -8.18 7.09
C ILE A 345 18.67 -8.31 8.61
N ILE A 346 17.67 -9.03 9.10
CA ILE A 346 17.51 -9.28 10.54
C ILE A 346 18.76 -9.96 11.11
N GLN A 347 19.28 -10.98 10.43
CA GLN A 347 20.51 -11.67 10.87
C GLN A 347 21.74 -10.77 10.82
N GLU A 348 21.88 -9.92 9.80
CA GLU A 348 22.96 -8.93 9.71
C GLU A 348 22.95 -7.99 10.92
N GLU A 349 21.78 -7.47 11.32
CA GLU A 349 21.63 -6.57 12.47
C GLU A 349 21.88 -7.28 13.81
N LEU A 350 21.46 -8.53 13.95
CA LEU A 350 21.68 -9.33 15.18
C LEU A 350 23.14 -9.76 15.35
N ASN A 351 23.86 -10.03 14.25
CA ASN A 351 25.26 -10.52 14.27
C ASN A 351 26.30 -9.39 14.18
N GLY A 352 25.92 -8.19 13.84
CA GLY A 352 26.80 -7.03 13.74
C GLY A 352 27.22 -6.41 15.08
N ARG A 353 26.90 -7.06 16.19
CA ARG A 353 27.22 -6.65 17.56
C ARG A 353 28.44 -7.35 18.13
#